data_bc076fb7e4a75a6503a6e6fea0641954
#
_entry.id   bc076fb7e4a75a6503a6e6fea0641954
#
_cell.length_a   1.000
_cell.length_b   1.000
_cell.length_c   1.000
_cell.angle_alpha   90.00
_cell.angle_beta   90.00
_cell.angle_gamma   90.00
#
_symmetry.space_group_name_H-M   'P 1'
#
loop_
_entity.id
_entity.type
_entity.pdbx_description
1 polymer ?
#
loop_
_entity_poly.entity_id
_entity_poly.type
_entity_poly.pdbx_seq_one_letter_code
_entity_poly.pdbx_strand_id
1 'polypeptide(L)'
;MARLYPLFSSSKGNSSFIGTEKGGILIDCGVSFKRLSEALEVNHIPLSAVQGVFITHEHSDHVAGLAMLTKKTGMPVYGQKRTLQRLCDGNKIAPVSHVIDITGKTISCGDSEVSCFNTPHDAIQSCGYRIHTSDDKYCAICTDLGHVTPEVDEALNGCRMVLIEANYDDYMLRTGLYPLYLKERILSPNGHLSNDDCAVQVGKLIERGTTHFLLGHLSQDNNRPNIADSTVQRSLERFARGRDYLLGVAPVETQGGAVIF
;
A
#
# COMPACT_ATOMS: atom_id res chain seq x y z
N MET A 1 -1.53 -7.44 19.33
CA MET A 1 -1.31 -8.05 18.00
C MET A 1 -1.45 -6.96 16.94
N ALA A 2 -0.54 -6.94 15.99
CA ALA A 2 -0.58 -6.01 14.89
C ALA A 2 -1.74 -6.31 13.94
N ARG A 3 -2.30 -5.26 13.35
CA ARG A 3 -3.45 -5.29 12.46
C ARG A 3 -3.20 -4.35 11.29
N LEU A 4 -3.55 -4.81 10.10
CA LEU A 4 -3.61 -3.97 8.90
C LEU A 4 -5.07 -3.78 8.51
N TYR A 5 -5.47 -2.54 8.35
CA TYR A 5 -6.80 -2.14 7.88
C TYR A 5 -6.64 -1.50 6.49
N PRO A 6 -7.01 -2.19 5.41
CA PRO A 6 -7.03 -1.60 4.09
C PRO A 6 -8.28 -0.69 3.99
N LEU A 7 -8.10 0.60 4.26
CA LEU A 7 -9.21 1.56 4.28
C LEU A 7 -9.72 1.84 2.87
N PHE A 8 -8.79 2.02 1.93
CA PHE A 8 -9.05 2.22 0.50
C PHE A 8 -7.92 1.57 -0.29
N SER A 9 -8.26 0.86 -1.36
CA SER A 9 -7.27 0.25 -2.24
C SER A 9 -7.78 0.15 -3.68
N SER A 10 -7.38 1.11 -4.51
CA SER A 10 -7.68 1.13 -5.94
C SER A 10 -6.90 2.25 -6.64
N SER A 11 -6.87 2.25 -7.97
CA SER A 11 -6.36 3.37 -8.78
C SER A 11 -7.13 4.70 -8.64
N LYS A 12 -8.06 4.82 -7.69
CA LYS A 12 -8.84 6.04 -7.41
C LYS A 12 -8.70 6.53 -5.96
N GLY A 13 -7.99 5.80 -5.13
CA GLY A 13 -7.73 6.19 -3.76
C GLY A 13 -7.13 5.06 -2.94
N ASN A 14 -6.05 5.38 -2.23
CA ASN A 14 -5.29 4.45 -1.41
C ASN A 14 -5.10 5.01 -0.02
N SER A 15 -5.34 4.21 0.99
CA SER A 15 -5.01 4.49 2.38
C SER A 15 -5.10 3.20 3.18
N SER A 16 -4.09 2.92 3.98
CA SER A 16 -4.08 1.78 4.90
C SER A 16 -3.69 2.24 6.30
N PHE A 17 -4.35 1.72 7.32
CA PHE A 17 -3.91 1.91 8.71
C PHE A 17 -3.25 0.63 9.20
N ILE A 18 -2.08 0.79 9.83
CA ILE A 18 -1.34 -0.30 10.47
C ILE A 18 -1.09 0.10 11.91
N GLY A 19 -1.48 -0.76 12.83
CA GLY A 19 -1.29 -0.45 14.24
C GLY A 19 -1.69 -1.57 15.19
N THR A 20 -1.62 -1.21 16.46
CA THR A 20 -2.04 -2.03 17.60
C THR A 20 -3.18 -1.33 18.35
N GLU A 21 -3.57 -1.83 19.50
CA GLU A 21 -4.53 -1.15 20.38
C GLU A 21 -4.02 0.18 20.96
N LYS A 22 -2.71 0.43 20.87
CA LYS A 22 -2.07 1.67 21.36
C LYS A 22 -2.05 2.81 20.31
N GLY A 23 -2.44 2.52 19.07
CA GLY A 23 -2.37 3.43 17.94
C GLY A 23 -1.61 2.86 16.77
N GLY A 24 -1.38 3.66 15.76
CA GLY A 24 -0.70 3.22 14.55
C GLY A 24 -0.45 4.36 13.56
N ILE A 25 -0.12 3.97 12.35
CA ILE A 25 0.28 4.86 11.27
C ILE A 25 -0.67 4.71 10.08
N LEU A 26 -0.82 5.77 9.31
CA LEU A 26 -1.42 5.73 7.98
C LEU A 26 -0.33 5.59 6.93
N ILE A 27 -0.58 4.74 5.95
CA ILE A 27 0.15 4.72 4.68
C ILE A 27 -0.80 5.30 3.64
N ASP A 28 -0.44 6.45 3.10
CA ASP A 28 -1.19 7.27 2.17
C ASP A 28 -2.52 7.86 2.70
N CYS A 29 -2.99 8.90 2.01
CA CYS A 29 -4.24 9.61 2.26
C CYS A 29 -4.87 9.97 0.91
N GLY A 30 -5.16 8.96 0.10
CA GLY A 30 -5.56 9.09 -1.30
C GLY A 30 -7.04 9.43 -1.54
N VAL A 31 -7.81 9.63 -0.47
CA VAL A 31 -9.22 10.05 -0.52
C VAL A 31 -9.42 11.32 0.27
N SER A 32 -10.57 11.98 0.12
CA SER A 32 -10.87 13.17 0.91
C SER A 32 -10.80 12.90 2.41
N PHE A 33 -10.43 13.92 3.21
CA PHE A 33 -10.37 13.82 4.67
C PHE A 33 -11.69 13.32 5.28
N LYS A 34 -12.83 13.70 4.71
CA LYS A 34 -14.15 13.24 5.15
C LYS A 34 -14.24 11.71 4.99
N ARG A 35 -13.98 11.17 3.79
CA ARG A 35 -14.02 9.72 3.53
C ARG A 35 -13.02 8.94 4.39
N LEU A 36 -11.81 9.49 4.57
CA LEU A 36 -10.82 8.88 5.46
C LEU A 36 -11.33 8.79 6.89
N SER A 37 -11.94 9.88 7.42
CA SER A 37 -12.50 9.90 8.78
C SER A 37 -13.64 8.90 8.95
N GLU A 38 -14.55 8.81 7.98
CA GLU A 38 -15.64 7.82 7.96
C GLU A 38 -15.09 6.39 7.93
N ALA A 39 -14.05 6.12 7.13
CA ALA A 39 -13.40 4.80 7.06
C ALA A 39 -12.70 4.41 8.37
N LEU A 40 -12.06 5.35 9.05
CA LEU A 40 -11.48 5.14 10.37
C LEU A 40 -12.56 4.82 11.40
N GLU A 41 -13.67 5.55 11.38
CA GLU A 41 -14.81 5.34 12.28
C GLU A 41 -15.47 3.97 12.08
N VAL A 42 -15.69 3.54 10.84
CA VAL A 42 -16.21 2.20 10.51
C VAL A 42 -15.33 1.09 11.08
N ASN A 43 -14.02 1.32 11.20
CA ASN A 43 -13.07 0.38 11.78
C ASN A 43 -12.82 0.62 13.29
N HIS A 44 -13.58 1.48 13.93
CA HIS A 44 -13.42 1.86 15.34
C HIS A 44 -12.02 2.41 15.68
N ILE A 45 -11.38 3.10 14.73
CA ILE A 45 -10.08 3.73 14.90
C ILE A 45 -10.30 5.23 15.12
N PRO A 46 -10.11 5.75 16.35
CA PRO A 46 -10.20 7.18 16.56
C PRO A 46 -9.06 7.89 15.82
N LEU A 47 -9.32 9.07 15.27
CA LEU A 47 -8.29 9.84 14.55
C LEU A 47 -7.07 10.17 15.45
N SER A 48 -7.27 10.28 16.75
CA SER A 48 -6.20 10.47 17.74
C SER A 48 -5.28 9.26 17.91
N ALA A 49 -5.68 8.07 17.44
CA ALA A 49 -4.82 6.90 17.41
C ALA A 49 -3.84 6.92 16.23
N VAL A 50 -4.04 7.80 15.25
CA VAL A 50 -3.13 7.96 14.10
C VAL A 50 -1.97 8.85 14.51
N GLN A 51 -0.77 8.30 14.53
CA GLN A 51 0.45 8.94 15.03
C GLN A 51 1.26 9.64 13.95
N GLY A 52 0.99 9.33 12.68
CA GLY A 52 1.63 9.94 11.52
C GLY A 52 1.12 9.35 10.21
N VAL A 53 1.38 10.06 9.12
CA VAL A 53 1.05 9.61 7.77
C VAL A 53 2.33 9.47 6.95
N PHE A 54 2.50 8.31 6.32
CA PHE A 54 3.62 7.92 5.49
C PHE A 54 3.17 7.94 4.04
N ILE A 55 3.83 8.70 3.20
CA ILE A 55 3.43 8.88 1.80
C ILE A 55 4.37 8.09 0.89
N THR A 56 3.77 7.22 0.07
CA THR A 56 4.51 6.41 -0.91
C THR A 56 5.03 7.27 -2.07
N HIS A 57 4.17 8.11 -2.64
CA HIS A 57 4.51 9.04 -3.74
C HIS A 57 3.43 10.14 -3.90
N GLU A 58 3.62 11.06 -4.84
CA GLU A 58 2.83 12.29 -4.95
C GLU A 58 1.55 12.20 -5.80
N HIS A 59 1.21 11.06 -6.38
CA HIS A 59 0.01 10.94 -7.21
C HIS A 59 -1.28 11.22 -6.42
N SER A 60 -2.28 11.73 -7.10
CA SER A 60 -3.50 12.25 -6.46
C SER A 60 -4.26 11.19 -5.65
N ASP A 61 -4.28 9.97 -6.12
CA ASP A 61 -4.92 8.83 -5.45
C ASP A 61 -4.16 8.30 -4.22
N HIS A 62 -3.01 8.95 -3.88
CA HIS A 62 -2.26 8.72 -2.64
C HIS A 62 -2.26 9.93 -1.71
N VAL A 63 -2.58 11.15 -2.21
CA VAL A 63 -2.45 12.38 -1.42
C VAL A 63 -3.66 13.31 -1.47
N ALA A 64 -4.78 12.91 -2.06
CA ALA A 64 -5.96 13.79 -2.26
C ALA A 64 -6.48 14.42 -0.96
N GLY A 65 -6.42 13.72 0.16
CA GLY A 65 -6.86 14.20 1.47
C GLY A 65 -5.77 14.84 2.34
N LEU A 66 -4.50 14.71 1.95
CA LEU A 66 -3.35 15.02 2.79
C LEU A 66 -3.34 16.47 3.29
N ALA A 67 -3.62 17.43 2.42
CA ALA A 67 -3.65 18.84 2.79
C ALA A 67 -4.70 19.15 3.88
N MET A 68 -5.87 18.53 3.79
CA MET A 68 -6.91 18.73 4.80
C MET A 68 -6.62 17.94 6.08
N LEU A 69 -6.10 16.72 5.96
CA LEU A 69 -5.67 15.91 7.11
C LEU A 69 -4.63 16.67 7.93
N THR A 70 -3.55 17.14 7.30
CA THR A 70 -2.48 17.88 7.96
C THR A 70 -2.95 19.22 8.54
N LYS A 71 -3.82 19.94 7.83
CA LYS A 71 -4.42 21.19 8.32
C LYS A 71 -5.27 21.00 9.57
N LYS A 72 -6.01 19.89 9.65
CA LYS A 72 -6.94 19.63 10.77
C LYS A 72 -6.25 19.04 11.99
N THR A 73 -5.18 18.27 11.79
CA THR A 73 -4.55 17.49 12.86
C THR A 73 -3.15 17.95 13.24
N GLY A 74 -2.43 18.61 12.33
CA GLY A 74 -1.01 18.92 12.51
C GLY A 74 -0.11 17.66 12.54
N MET A 75 -0.64 16.48 12.22
CA MET A 75 0.13 15.25 12.33
C MET A 75 1.38 15.26 11.45
N PRO A 76 2.46 14.58 11.87
CA PRO A 76 3.68 14.50 11.09
C PRO A 76 3.48 13.72 9.79
N VAL A 77 4.17 14.18 8.74
CA VAL A 77 4.18 13.56 7.41
C VAL A 77 5.57 13.01 7.14
N TYR A 78 5.63 11.74 6.83
CA TYR A 78 6.84 11.00 6.53
C TYR A 78 6.87 10.58 5.07
N GLY A 79 8.04 10.52 4.47
CA GLY A 79 8.21 10.04 3.10
C GLY A 79 9.64 10.23 2.61
N GLN A 80 9.85 9.93 1.34
CA GLN A 80 11.14 10.17 0.71
C GLN A 80 11.32 11.65 0.36
N LYS A 81 12.56 12.13 0.38
CA LYS A 81 12.93 13.54 0.28
C LYS A 81 12.28 14.27 -0.91
N ARG A 82 12.37 13.70 -2.12
CA ARG A 82 11.87 14.39 -3.34
C ARG A 82 10.36 14.43 -3.39
N THR A 83 9.68 13.37 -2.92
CA THR A 83 8.23 13.31 -2.78
C THR A 83 7.74 14.38 -1.80
N LEU A 84 8.35 14.45 -0.61
CA LEU A 84 8.00 15.45 0.39
C LEU A 84 8.21 16.89 -0.12
N GLN A 85 9.33 17.15 -0.81
CA GLN A 85 9.58 18.46 -1.43
C GLN A 85 8.48 18.81 -2.43
N ARG A 86 8.14 17.88 -3.33
CA ARG A 86 7.06 18.07 -4.31
C ARG A 86 5.72 18.38 -3.68
N LEU A 87 5.39 17.70 -2.57
CA LEU A 87 4.16 17.91 -1.84
C LEU A 87 4.12 19.26 -1.11
N CYS A 88 5.24 19.69 -0.54
CA CYS A 88 5.37 21.03 0.07
C CYS A 88 5.22 22.14 -0.99
N ASP A 89 5.93 22.03 -2.11
CA ASP A 89 5.86 22.98 -3.21
C ASP A 89 4.44 23.09 -3.80
N GLY A 90 3.73 21.96 -3.82
CA GLY A 90 2.34 21.86 -4.27
C GLY A 90 1.30 22.25 -3.22
N ASN A 91 1.70 22.72 -2.04
CA ASN A 91 0.81 23.04 -0.90
C ASN A 91 -0.09 21.85 -0.48
N LYS A 92 0.43 20.62 -0.61
CA LYS A 92 -0.28 19.40 -0.22
C LYS A 92 -0.07 19.05 1.27
N ILE A 93 0.86 19.71 1.95
CA ILE A 93 1.12 19.56 3.39
C ILE A 93 0.92 20.92 4.05
N ALA A 94 0.14 20.95 5.11
CA ALA A 94 -0.09 22.18 5.84
C ALA A 94 1.17 22.62 6.62
N PRO A 95 1.50 23.93 6.70
CA PRO A 95 2.70 24.41 7.39
C PRO A 95 2.79 24.06 8.88
N VAL A 96 1.68 23.71 9.51
CA VAL A 96 1.62 23.28 10.92
C VAL A 96 2.16 21.86 11.12
N SER A 97 2.26 21.05 10.06
CA SER A 97 2.74 19.67 10.14
C SER A 97 4.25 19.58 10.01
N HIS A 98 4.86 18.72 10.82
CA HIS A 98 6.26 18.36 10.67
C HIS A 98 6.45 17.44 9.47
N VAL A 99 7.44 17.74 8.63
CA VAL A 99 7.79 16.97 7.45
C VAL A 99 9.12 16.25 7.70
N ILE A 100 9.13 14.94 7.61
CA ILE A 100 10.25 14.10 8.05
C ILE A 100 10.71 13.21 6.91
N ASP A 101 11.92 13.49 6.40
CA ASP A 101 12.60 12.67 5.41
C ASP A 101 13.14 11.38 6.02
N ILE A 102 12.68 10.24 5.50
CA ILE A 102 13.09 8.91 5.93
C ILE A 102 13.89 8.15 4.88
N THR A 103 14.37 8.84 3.85
CA THR A 103 15.17 8.21 2.78
C THR A 103 16.40 7.51 3.36
N GLY A 104 16.50 6.19 3.16
CA GLY A 104 17.62 5.36 3.67
C GLY A 104 17.68 5.26 5.20
N LYS A 105 16.60 5.52 5.90
CA LYS A 105 16.52 5.47 7.36
C LYS A 105 15.42 4.53 7.82
N THR A 106 15.59 3.97 9.01
CA THR A 106 14.52 3.38 9.81
C THR A 106 14.19 4.37 10.92
N ILE A 107 12.91 4.65 11.11
CA ILE A 107 12.44 5.59 12.14
C ILE A 107 11.38 4.93 13.01
N SER A 108 11.33 5.36 14.27
CA SER A 108 10.25 4.98 15.19
C SER A 108 9.06 5.95 15.05
N CYS A 109 7.86 5.40 14.90
CA CYS A 109 6.61 6.14 14.96
C CYS A 109 5.60 5.34 15.78
N GLY A 110 5.23 5.87 16.95
CA GLY A 110 4.49 5.11 17.93
C GLY A 110 5.27 3.91 18.46
N ASP A 111 4.66 2.74 18.40
CA ASP A 111 5.26 1.48 18.80
C ASP A 111 5.78 0.63 17.60
N SER A 112 5.94 1.27 16.46
CA SER A 112 6.44 0.65 15.23
C SER A 112 7.73 1.31 14.74
N GLU A 113 8.58 0.51 14.08
CA GLU A 113 9.71 1.01 13.30
C GLU A 113 9.38 0.91 11.81
N VAL A 114 9.64 1.98 11.07
CA VAL A 114 9.26 2.10 9.65
C VAL A 114 10.49 2.43 8.82
N SER A 115 10.69 1.67 7.77
CA SER A 115 11.65 1.95 6.71
C SER A 115 10.97 1.96 5.34
N CYS A 116 11.54 2.67 4.38
CA CYS A 116 11.06 2.67 3.00
C CYS A 116 12.07 1.97 2.08
N PHE A 117 11.58 1.42 0.98
CA PHE A 117 12.33 0.85 -0.12
C PHE A 117 11.79 1.38 -1.45
N ASN A 118 12.65 1.56 -2.46
CA ASN A 118 12.23 2.14 -3.73
C ASN A 118 11.35 1.18 -4.54
N THR A 119 10.31 1.72 -5.17
CA THR A 119 9.48 1.00 -6.15
C THR A 119 9.65 1.65 -7.53
N PRO A 120 9.82 0.85 -8.62
CA PRO A 120 9.83 1.39 -9.96
C PRO A 120 8.42 1.83 -10.38
N HIS A 121 8.19 3.13 -10.35
CA HIS A 121 6.92 3.76 -10.73
C HIS A 121 7.17 5.12 -11.39
N ASP A 122 6.23 5.60 -12.20
CA ASP A 122 6.31 6.86 -12.93
C ASP A 122 6.01 8.09 -12.06
N ALA A 123 6.61 8.13 -10.88
CA ALA A 123 6.55 9.20 -9.90
C ALA A 123 7.92 9.84 -9.66
N ILE A 124 7.96 10.98 -8.97
CA ILE A 124 9.23 11.70 -8.76
C ILE A 124 10.21 10.91 -7.88
N GLN A 125 9.66 10.16 -6.91
CA GLN A 125 10.38 9.22 -6.05
C GLN A 125 9.36 8.34 -5.33
N SER A 126 9.14 7.11 -5.83
CA SER A 126 8.16 6.17 -5.27
C SER A 126 8.79 5.16 -4.33
N CYS A 127 8.06 4.78 -3.30
CA CYS A 127 8.51 3.75 -2.35
C CYS A 127 7.36 2.89 -1.81
N GLY A 128 7.72 1.67 -1.39
CA GLY A 128 6.94 0.88 -0.46
C GLY A 128 7.45 1.07 0.97
N TYR A 129 6.71 0.53 1.93
CA TYR A 129 7.06 0.59 3.36
C TYR A 129 7.18 -0.80 3.96
N ARG A 130 8.25 -0.99 4.75
CA ARG A 130 8.44 -2.14 5.63
C ARG A 130 8.28 -1.66 7.07
N ILE A 131 7.40 -2.29 7.81
CA ILE A 131 7.01 -1.91 9.17
C ILE A 131 7.33 -3.08 10.10
N HIS A 132 8.15 -2.82 11.14
CA HIS A 132 8.38 -3.71 12.25
C HIS A 132 7.45 -3.31 13.40
N THR A 133 6.62 -4.21 13.83
CA THR A 133 5.59 -3.96 14.85
C THR A 133 6.07 -4.35 16.24
N SER A 134 5.47 -3.81 17.28
CA SER A 134 5.85 -4.07 18.68
C SER A 134 5.65 -5.51 19.15
N ASP A 135 4.96 -6.35 18.39
CA ASP A 135 4.86 -7.79 18.63
C ASP A 135 5.84 -8.63 17.79
N ASP A 136 6.95 -7.98 17.38
CA ASP A 136 8.10 -8.56 16.67
C ASP A 136 7.73 -9.22 15.34
N LYS A 137 6.88 -8.55 14.56
CA LYS A 137 6.51 -8.98 13.22
C LYS A 137 6.79 -7.91 12.20
N TYR A 138 7.10 -8.34 11.00
CA TYR A 138 7.26 -7.45 9.87
C TYR A 138 6.02 -7.52 8.97
N CYS A 139 5.56 -6.37 8.51
CA CYS A 139 4.62 -6.28 7.40
C CYS A 139 5.14 -5.29 6.36
N ALA A 140 4.68 -5.44 5.12
CA ALA A 140 5.04 -4.53 4.05
C ALA A 140 3.80 -4.11 3.24
N ILE A 141 3.85 -2.86 2.74
CA ILE A 141 2.94 -2.34 1.72
C ILE A 141 3.77 -1.98 0.50
N CYS A 142 3.40 -2.58 -0.64
CA CYS A 142 4.10 -2.44 -1.90
C CYS A 142 3.07 -2.34 -3.04
N THR A 143 2.65 -1.12 -3.32
CA THR A 143 1.78 -0.76 -4.45
C THR A 143 2.51 0.17 -5.39
N ASP A 144 1.96 0.41 -6.57
CA ASP A 144 2.58 1.22 -7.60
C ASP A 144 3.96 0.69 -7.97
N LEU A 145 3.92 -0.52 -8.50
CA LEU A 145 5.07 -1.37 -8.73
C LEU A 145 5.07 -1.86 -10.17
N GLY A 146 5.86 -1.25 -11.05
CA GLY A 146 5.96 -1.68 -12.44
C GLY A 146 6.57 -3.08 -12.60
N HIS A 147 7.52 -3.46 -11.74
CA HIS A 147 8.09 -4.80 -11.66
C HIS A 147 8.80 -5.02 -10.33
N VAL A 148 9.01 -6.26 -9.94
CA VAL A 148 9.74 -6.62 -8.71
C VAL A 148 11.24 -6.52 -8.94
N THR A 149 11.88 -5.53 -8.29
CA THR A 149 13.33 -5.38 -8.28
C THR A 149 13.98 -6.22 -7.18
N PRO A 150 15.31 -6.44 -7.21
CA PRO A 150 16.01 -7.08 -6.09
C PRO A 150 15.82 -6.35 -4.75
N GLU A 151 15.74 -5.00 -4.75
CA GLU A 151 15.47 -4.19 -3.55
C GLU A 151 14.06 -4.48 -3.01
N VAL A 152 13.06 -4.53 -3.87
CA VAL A 152 11.68 -4.89 -3.50
C VAL A 152 11.63 -6.31 -2.95
N ASP A 153 12.22 -7.29 -3.66
CA ASP A 153 12.22 -8.70 -3.24
C ASP A 153 12.85 -8.89 -1.86
N GLU A 154 13.95 -8.21 -1.58
CA GLU A 154 14.62 -8.24 -0.26
C GLU A 154 13.79 -7.54 0.82
N ALA A 155 13.19 -6.39 0.51
CA ALA A 155 12.36 -5.65 1.47
C ALA A 155 11.11 -6.43 1.90
N LEU A 156 10.54 -7.25 1.02
CA LEU A 156 9.39 -8.11 1.32
C LEU A 156 9.78 -9.39 2.05
N ASN A 157 11.06 -9.78 1.99
CA ASN A 157 11.55 -11.01 2.61
C ASN A 157 11.42 -10.97 4.15
N GLY A 158 10.97 -12.07 4.74
CA GLY A 158 10.76 -12.17 6.20
C GLY A 158 9.57 -11.38 6.74
N CYS A 159 8.74 -10.77 5.88
CA CYS A 159 7.48 -10.20 6.32
C CYS A 159 6.46 -11.29 6.61
N ARG A 160 5.74 -11.14 7.73
CA ARG A 160 4.61 -12.01 8.08
C ARG A 160 3.40 -11.71 7.21
N MET A 161 3.19 -10.44 6.89
CA MET A 161 2.08 -9.91 6.10
C MET A 161 2.60 -9.01 4.98
N VAL A 162 2.08 -9.18 3.76
CA VAL A 162 2.39 -8.31 2.63
C VAL A 162 1.11 -7.87 1.92
N LEU A 163 0.90 -6.54 1.83
CA LEU A 163 -0.03 -5.96 0.88
C LEU A 163 0.76 -5.68 -0.40
N ILE A 164 0.45 -6.37 -1.48
CA ILE A 164 1.16 -6.29 -2.76
C ILE A 164 0.21 -5.91 -3.88
N GLU A 165 0.70 -5.16 -4.85
CA GLU A 165 -0.06 -4.79 -6.03
C GLU A 165 -0.47 -6.00 -6.87
N ALA A 166 -1.75 -6.00 -7.32
CA ALA A 166 -2.29 -6.84 -8.38
C ALA A 166 -3.19 -5.96 -9.25
N ASN A 167 -2.56 -5.08 -10.04
CA ASN A 167 -3.29 -3.98 -10.66
C ASN A 167 -4.21 -4.44 -11.78
N TYR A 168 -3.72 -5.24 -12.71
CA TYR A 168 -4.48 -5.59 -13.90
C TYR A 168 -4.41 -7.07 -14.28
N ASP A 169 -5.46 -7.53 -14.92
CA ASP A 169 -5.48 -8.75 -15.72
C ASP A 169 -5.01 -8.43 -17.15
N ASP A 170 -4.04 -9.18 -17.66
CA ASP A 170 -3.39 -8.89 -18.95
C ASP A 170 -4.38 -8.91 -20.12
N TYR A 171 -5.33 -9.85 -20.13
CA TYR A 171 -6.35 -9.93 -21.16
C TYR A 171 -7.30 -8.72 -21.10
N MET A 172 -7.79 -8.37 -19.91
CA MET A 172 -8.69 -7.23 -19.73
C MET A 172 -8.01 -5.92 -20.14
N LEU A 173 -6.75 -5.72 -19.76
CA LEU A 173 -6.02 -4.49 -20.13
C LEU A 173 -5.81 -4.42 -21.66
N ARG A 174 -5.36 -5.51 -22.31
CA ARG A 174 -5.07 -5.50 -23.75
C ARG A 174 -6.33 -5.31 -24.59
N THR A 175 -7.44 -5.94 -24.20
CA THR A 175 -8.71 -5.88 -24.93
C THR A 175 -9.65 -4.77 -24.50
N GLY A 176 -9.39 -4.16 -23.32
CA GLY A 176 -10.21 -3.10 -22.71
C GLY A 176 -10.21 -1.78 -23.48
N LEU A 177 -11.04 -0.86 -23.02
CA LEU A 177 -11.32 0.41 -23.71
C LEU A 177 -10.25 1.49 -23.54
N TYR A 178 -9.22 1.26 -22.72
CA TYR A 178 -8.16 2.25 -22.53
C TYR A 178 -7.44 2.57 -23.85
N PRO A 179 -7.11 3.85 -24.10
CA PRO A 179 -6.32 4.22 -25.27
C PRO A 179 -4.92 3.60 -25.18
N LEU A 180 -4.30 3.41 -26.36
CA LEU A 180 -3.03 2.69 -26.48
C LEU A 180 -1.93 3.27 -25.58
N TYR A 181 -1.76 4.60 -25.54
CA TYR A 181 -0.74 5.24 -24.71
C TYR A 181 -0.90 4.91 -23.21
N LEU A 182 -2.13 4.75 -22.72
CA LEU A 182 -2.39 4.41 -21.32
C LEU A 182 -2.10 2.92 -21.05
N LYS A 183 -2.43 2.05 -21.99
CA LYS A 183 -2.04 0.63 -21.92
C LYS A 183 -0.52 0.48 -21.89
N GLU A 184 0.19 1.16 -22.77
CA GLU A 184 1.66 1.16 -22.82
C GLU A 184 2.27 1.70 -21.53
N ARG A 185 1.71 2.77 -20.94
CA ARG A 185 2.13 3.28 -19.64
C ARG A 185 1.97 2.23 -18.53
N ILE A 186 0.81 1.57 -18.45
CA ILE A 186 0.52 0.55 -17.44
C ILE A 186 1.45 -0.66 -17.59
N LEU A 187 1.70 -1.10 -18.83
CA LEU A 187 2.56 -2.23 -19.15
C LEU A 187 4.06 -1.92 -19.06
N SER A 188 4.44 -0.66 -18.87
CA SER A 188 5.84 -0.26 -18.81
C SER A 188 6.55 -0.75 -17.54
N PRO A 189 7.91 -0.83 -17.54
CA PRO A 189 8.66 -1.18 -16.33
C PRO A 189 8.43 -0.25 -15.13
N ASN A 190 7.90 0.94 -15.36
CA ASN A 190 7.51 1.91 -14.32
C ASN A 190 5.99 2.08 -14.23
N GLY A 191 5.21 1.15 -14.77
CA GLY A 191 3.76 1.15 -14.70
C GLY A 191 3.24 0.45 -13.45
N HIS A 192 2.54 -0.66 -13.65
CA HIS A 192 1.91 -1.41 -12.58
C HIS A 192 2.16 -2.92 -12.70
N LEU A 193 2.00 -3.64 -11.59
CA LEU A 193 2.21 -5.09 -11.53
C LEU A 193 0.95 -5.84 -12.00
N SER A 194 1.14 -6.80 -12.90
CA SER A 194 0.07 -7.70 -13.34
C SER A 194 -0.34 -8.69 -12.25
N ASN A 195 -1.52 -9.32 -12.40
CA ASN A 195 -1.92 -10.43 -11.54
C ASN A 195 -0.94 -11.60 -11.61
N ASP A 196 -0.37 -11.88 -12.80
CA ASP A 196 0.56 -12.98 -13.01
C ASP A 196 1.92 -12.73 -12.35
N ASP A 197 2.49 -11.52 -12.50
CA ASP A 197 3.75 -11.14 -11.85
C ASP A 197 3.60 -11.07 -10.33
N CYS A 198 2.45 -10.58 -9.85
CA CYS A 198 2.08 -10.63 -8.44
C CYS A 198 2.08 -12.09 -7.93
N ALA A 199 1.47 -13.02 -8.67
CA ALA A 199 1.41 -14.43 -8.31
C ALA A 199 2.80 -15.07 -8.20
N VAL A 200 3.71 -14.74 -9.12
CA VAL A 200 5.11 -15.19 -9.07
C VAL A 200 5.78 -14.71 -7.78
N GLN A 201 5.61 -13.44 -7.42
CA GLN A 201 6.23 -12.89 -6.20
C GLN A 201 5.61 -13.48 -4.93
N VAL A 202 4.29 -13.62 -4.87
CA VAL A 202 3.60 -14.27 -3.74
C VAL A 202 4.13 -15.69 -3.53
N GLY A 203 4.30 -16.47 -4.61
CA GLY A 203 4.86 -17.83 -4.54
C GLY A 203 6.25 -17.88 -3.92
N LYS A 204 7.15 -16.97 -4.31
CA LYS A 204 8.50 -16.86 -3.73
C LYS A 204 8.45 -16.51 -2.24
N LEU A 205 7.55 -15.61 -1.86
CA LEU A 205 7.42 -15.17 -0.47
C LEU A 205 6.85 -16.27 0.43
N ILE A 206 5.92 -17.11 -0.06
CA ILE A 206 5.43 -18.28 0.69
C ILE A 206 6.58 -19.25 0.96
N GLU A 207 7.43 -19.53 -0.03
CA GLU A 207 8.62 -20.39 0.15
C GLU A 207 9.57 -19.88 1.24
N ARG A 208 9.58 -18.57 1.46
CA ARG A 208 10.39 -17.89 2.47
C ARG A 208 9.68 -17.66 3.80
N GLY A 209 8.44 -18.18 3.96
CA GLY A 209 7.70 -18.18 5.21
C GLY A 209 6.69 -17.06 5.41
N THR A 210 6.46 -16.20 4.41
CA THR A 210 5.34 -15.24 4.46
C THR A 210 4.01 -15.97 4.39
N THR A 211 3.08 -15.64 5.27
CA THR A 211 1.83 -16.40 5.40
C THR A 211 0.56 -15.59 5.16
N HIS A 212 0.63 -14.27 5.16
CA HIS A 212 -0.54 -13.41 4.96
C HIS A 212 -0.32 -12.48 3.77
N PHE A 213 -1.24 -12.53 2.81
CA PHE A 213 -1.20 -11.71 1.61
C PHE A 213 -2.51 -10.98 1.41
N LEU A 214 -2.40 -9.73 1.00
CA LEU A 214 -3.52 -8.92 0.58
C LEU A 214 -3.20 -8.32 -0.79
N LEU A 215 -3.96 -8.71 -1.81
CA LEU A 215 -3.85 -8.13 -3.15
C LEU A 215 -4.46 -6.74 -3.12
N GLY A 216 -3.71 -5.74 -3.52
CA GLY A 216 -4.14 -4.34 -3.45
C GLY A 216 -4.01 -3.61 -4.78
N HIS A 217 -4.45 -2.36 -4.78
CA HIS A 217 -4.34 -1.42 -5.90
C HIS A 217 -4.91 -1.94 -7.23
N LEU A 218 -6.05 -2.65 -7.16
CA LEU A 218 -6.68 -3.21 -8.34
C LEU A 218 -7.28 -2.10 -9.21
N SER A 219 -7.02 -2.17 -10.52
CA SER A 219 -7.71 -1.35 -11.51
C SER A 219 -9.20 -1.69 -11.52
N GLN A 220 -10.05 -0.67 -11.43
CA GLN A 220 -11.50 -0.86 -11.49
C GLN A 220 -11.99 -1.19 -12.91
N ASP A 221 -11.19 -0.85 -13.93
CA ASP A 221 -11.52 -1.05 -15.34
C ASP A 221 -10.90 -2.32 -15.90
N ASN A 222 -9.67 -2.64 -15.52
CA ASN A 222 -8.88 -3.74 -16.12
C ASN A 222 -8.60 -4.89 -15.15
N ASN A 223 -9.36 -4.99 -14.06
CA ASN A 223 -9.29 -6.10 -13.11
C ASN A 223 -10.62 -6.31 -12.40
N ARG A 224 -10.73 -7.44 -11.69
CA ARG A 224 -11.83 -7.74 -10.76
C ARG A 224 -11.27 -8.54 -9.58
N PRO A 225 -11.79 -8.36 -8.35
CA PRO A 225 -11.29 -9.07 -7.17
C PRO A 225 -11.21 -10.59 -7.34
N ASN A 226 -12.24 -11.19 -7.94
CA ASN A 226 -12.27 -12.63 -8.18
C ASN A 226 -11.29 -13.08 -9.26
N ILE A 227 -10.95 -12.23 -10.25
CA ILE A 227 -9.94 -12.53 -11.27
C ILE A 227 -8.56 -12.49 -10.64
N ALA A 228 -8.23 -11.44 -9.90
CA ALA A 228 -6.95 -11.32 -9.20
C ALA A 228 -6.74 -12.52 -8.24
N ASP A 229 -7.71 -12.79 -7.36
CA ASP A 229 -7.67 -13.91 -6.41
C ASP A 229 -7.45 -15.26 -7.13
N SER A 230 -8.25 -15.55 -8.17
CA SER A 230 -8.18 -16.84 -8.88
C SER A 230 -6.90 -16.99 -9.71
N THR A 231 -6.34 -15.90 -10.27
CA THR A 231 -5.08 -15.93 -11.01
C THR A 231 -3.93 -16.25 -10.06
N VAL A 232 -3.85 -15.56 -8.93
CA VAL A 232 -2.83 -15.84 -7.91
C VAL A 232 -2.99 -17.26 -7.36
N GLN A 233 -4.21 -17.68 -7.00
CA GLN A 233 -4.46 -19.00 -6.45
C GLN A 233 -4.07 -20.12 -7.39
N ARG A 234 -4.35 -20.03 -8.69
CA ARG A 234 -3.94 -21.03 -9.70
C ARG A 234 -2.42 -21.20 -9.78
N SER A 235 -1.68 -20.12 -9.69
CA SER A 235 -0.20 -20.16 -9.70
C SER A 235 0.38 -20.76 -8.41
N LEU A 236 -0.42 -20.91 -7.37
CA LEU A 236 -0.03 -21.39 -6.04
C LEU A 236 -0.52 -22.83 -5.76
N GLU A 237 -0.88 -23.63 -6.77
CA GLU A 237 -1.44 -24.98 -6.60
C GLU A 237 -0.58 -25.93 -5.73
N ARG A 238 0.73 -25.67 -5.65
CA ARG A 238 1.66 -26.45 -4.78
C ARG A 238 1.54 -26.11 -3.28
N PHE A 239 0.80 -25.06 -2.93
CA PHE A 239 0.58 -24.61 -1.55
C PHE A 239 -0.91 -24.71 -1.19
N ALA A 240 -1.22 -25.05 0.05
CA ALA A 240 -2.59 -25.15 0.54
C ALA A 240 -3.06 -23.83 1.16
N ARG A 241 -3.99 -23.12 0.49
CA ARG A 241 -4.67 -21.94 1.04
C ARG A 241 -5.36 -22.29 2.37
N GLY A 242 -5.22 -21.45 3.39
CA GLY A 242 -5.74 -21.67 4.74
C GLY A 242 -4.81 -22.45 5.65
N ARG A 243 -3.77 -23.11 5.13
CA ARG A 243 -2.75 -23.82 5.90
C ARG A 243 -1.37 -23.19 5.73
N ASP A 244 -0.92 -23.07 4.50
CA ASP A 244 0.42 -22.55 4.18
C ASP A 244 0.38 -21.01 4.03
N TYR A 245 -0.73 -20.48 3.54
CA TYR A 245 -0.94 -19.04 3.39
C TYR A 245 -2.42 -18.65 3.49
N LEU A 246 -2.65 -17.39 3.83
CA LEU A 246 -3.93 -16.69 3.73
C LEU A 246 -3.83 -15.64 2.62
N LEU A 247 -4.82 -15.59 1.76
CA LEU A 247 -4.90 -14.64 0.65
C LEU A 247 -6.24 -13.93 0.70
N GLY A 248 -6.21 -12.61 0.63
CA GLY A 248 -7.38 -11.75 0.49
C GLY A 248 -7.18 -10.72 -0.61
N VAL A 249 -8.24 -9.99 -0.94
CA VAL A 249 -8.20 -8.83 -1.83
C VAL A 249 -8.65 -7.62 -1.03
N ALA A 250 -7.85 -6.55 -1.07
CA ALA A 250 -8.17 -5.30 -0.40
C ALA A 250 -9.43 -4.68 -1.02
N PRO A 251 -10.38 -4.18 -0.22
CA PRO A 251 -11.58 -3.56 -0.74
C PRO A 251 -11.28 -2.20 -1.37
N VAL A 252 -12.08 -1.80 -2.35
CA VAL A 252 -12.03 -0.43 -2.92
C VAL A 252 -12.29 0.60 -1.82
N GLU A 253 -13.20 0.28 -0.91
CA GLU A 253 -13.51 1.04 0.31
C GLU A 253 -13.88 0.05 1.41
N THR A 254 -13.32 0.27 2.59
CA THR A 254 -13.54 -0.62 3.75
C THR A 254 -15.03 -0.71 4.13
N GLN A 255 -15.45 -1.91 4.51
CA GLN A 255 -16.73 -2.17 5.15
C GLN A 255 -16.54 -2.57 6.62
N GLY A 256 -15.36 -2.29 7.16
CA GLY A 256 -14.90 -2.75 8.46
C GLY A 256 -14.14 -4.07 8.37
N GLY A 257 -13.14 -4.22 9.24
CA GLY A 257 -12.34 -5.43 9.36
C GLY A 257 -10.85 -5.21 9.14
N ALA A 258 -10.07 -5.97 9.88
CA ALA A 258 -8.62 -5.98 9.85
C ALA A 258 -8.07 -7.33 9.41
N VAL A 259 -6.90 -7.30 8.79
CA VAL A 259 -6.05 -8.49 8.69
C VAL A 259 -5.16 -8.51 9.94
N ILE A 260 -5.33 -9.53 10.76
CA ILE A 260 -4.51 -9.79 11.96
C ILE A 260 -3.39 -10.72 11.53
N PHE A 261 -2.15 -10.41 11.86
CA PHE A 261 -0.99 -11.20 11.42
C PHE A 261 0.05 -11.39 12.52
#